data_c675389933949684e3d7d7146c48f320
#
_entry.id   c675389933949684e3d7d7146c48f320
#
_cell.length_a   1.000
_cell.length_b   1.000
_cell.length_c   1.000
_cell.angle_alpha   90.00
_cell.angle_beta   90.00
_cell.angle_gamma   90.00
#
_symmetry.space_group_name_H-M   'P 1'
#
loop_
_entity.id
_entity.type
_entity.pdbx_description
1 polymer ?
#
loop_
_entity_poly.entity_id
_entity_poly.type
_entity_poly.pdbx_seq_one_letter_code
_entity_poly.pdbx_strand_id
1 'polypeptide(L)'
;NIKAAKVQMDQNVMVYGASGAIGSAAVQILEHYGAQVTAVCGTQNVELVSSLGATRVLDYQTEDFTQTDEPYDFIFDAVGKLSFNECKPILSPKGIYISTELGKRAENIFLALTTPLFGGKKVKFPIPVMDKNKIEYLRQLAEKGKFRPVIDRTYRMEDIVEAYRYVESGQKVGNVILEIRR
;
A
#
# COMPACT_ATOMS: atom_id res chain seq x y z
N ASN A 1 6.84 0.42 6.42
CA ASN A 1 6.65 1.59 5.54
C ASN A 1 5.76 2.65 6.22
N ILE A 2 4.53 2.33 6.63
CA ILE A 2 3.58 3.28 7.25
C ILE A 2 4.15 3.98 8.48
N LYS A 3 4.81 3.24 9.40
CA LYS A 3 5.51 3.86 10.56
C LYS A 3 6.58 4.88 10.17
N ALA A 4 7.25 4.69 9.02
CA ALA A 4 8.24 5.64 8.53
C ALA A 4 7.61 6.95 8.04
N ALA A 5 6.37 6.92 7.56
CA ALA A 5 5.62 8.10 7.18
C ALA A 5 5.16 8.92 8.40
N LYS A 6 5.03 8.28 9.58
CA LYS A 6 4.51 8.90 10.80
C LYS A 6 3.09 9.48 10.60
N VAL A 7 2.24 8.72 9.92
CA VAL A 7 0.86 9.13 9.66
C VAL A 7 0.13 9.41 10.96
N GLN A 8 -0.64 10.48 10.97
CA GLN A 8 -1.45 10.94 12.09
C GLN A 8 -2.95 10.87 11.73
N MET A 9 -3.78 10.97 12.75
CA MET A 9 -5.23 11.09 12.58
C MET A 9 -5.57 12.25 11.64
N ASP A 10 -6.64 12.08 10.85
CA ASP A 10 -7.20 13.06 9.90
C ASP A 10 -6.27 13.46 8.72
N GLN A 11 -5.09 12.85 8.59
CA GLN A 11 -4.26 13.08 7.40
C GLN A 11 -4.84 12.41 6.15
N ASN A 12 -4.77 13.12 5.03
CA ASN A 12 -5.15 12.59 3.71
C ASN A 12 -4.06 11.66 3.19
N VAL A 13 -4.42 10.41 2.93
CA VAL A 13 -3.49 9.37 2.50
C VAL A 13 -4.01 8.68 1.25
N MET A 14 -3.15 8.48 0.26
CA MET A 14 -3.45 7.64 -0.90
C MET A 14 -2.68 6.31 -0.83
N VAL A 15 -3.38 5.20 -1.09
CA VAL A 15 -2.80 3.86 -1.27
C VAL A 15 -3.06 3.40 -2.70
N TYR A 16 -2.01 3.33 -3.51
CA TYR A 16 -2.10 2.82 -4.87
C TYR A 16 -1.82 1.32 -4.92
N GLY A 17 -2.67 0.56 -5.62
CA GLY A 17 -2.65 -0.90 -5.62
C GLY A 17 -3.28 -1.50 -4.36
N ALA A 18 -4.38 -0.89 -3.89
CA ALA A 18 -5.05 -1.19 -2.63
C ALA A 18 -5.63 -2.60 -2.53
N SER A 19 -5.87 -3.30 -3.65
CA SER A 19 -6.38 -4.67 -3.66
C SER A 19 -5.30 -5.75 -3.48
N GLY A 20 -4.01 -5.40 -3.62
CA GLY A 20 -2.90 -6.34 -3.42
C GLY A 20 -2.64 -6.67 -1.95
N ALA A 21 -1.75 -7.65 -1.68
CA ALA A 21 -1.42 -8.08 -0.31
C ALA A 21 -0.90 -6.93 0.57
N ILE A 22 0.01 -6.11 0.04
CA ILE A 22 0.58 -4.97 0.76
C ILE A 22 -0.43 -3.82 0.85
N GLY A 23 -1.13 -3.52 -0.25
CA GLY A 23 -2.08 -2.41 -0.30
C GLY A 23 -3.29 -2.62 0.60
N SER A 24 -3.90 -3.82 0.58
CA SER A 24 -5.04 -4.16 1.44
C SER A 24 -4.69 -4.12 2.94
N ALA A 25 -3.47 -4.50 3.29
CA ALA A 25 -2.96 -4.35 4.64
C ALA A 25 -2.73 -2.86 5.00
N ALA A 26 -2.21 -2.08 4.06
CA ALA A 26 -1.97 -0.65 4.28
C ALA A 26 -3.27 0.12 4.52
N VAL A 27 -4.32 -0.13 3.73
CA VAL A 27 -5.65 0.50 3.92
C VAL A 27 -6.14 0.30 5.33
N GLN A 28 -6.20 -0.95 5.81
CA GLN A 28 -6.71 -1.27 7.16
C GLN A 28 -5.86 -0.66 8.28
N ILE A 29 -4.53 -0.66 8.15
CA ILE A 29 -3.66 -0.09 9.17
C ILE A 29 -3.78 1.44 9.21
N LEU A 30 -3.94 2.09 8.06
CA LEU A 30 -4.10 3.54 7.96
C LEU A 30 -5.47 3.99 8.49
N GLU A 31 -6.53 3.24 8.18
CA GLU A 31 -7.86 3.44 8.80
C GLU A 31 -7.77 3.33 10.32
N HIS A 32 -7.10 2.29 10.82
CA HIS A 32 -6.89 2.11 12.25
C HIS A 32 -6.13 3.29 12.91
N TYR A 33 -5.29 3.99 12.18
CA TYR A 33 -4.64 5.23 12.65
C TYR A 33 -5.54 6.47 12.53
N GLY A 34 -6.75 6.33 12.02
CA GLY A 34 -7.69 7.43 11.82
C GLY A 34 -7.35 8.33 10.63
N ALA A 35 -6.59 7.85 9.66
CA ALA A 35 -6.31 8.60 8.44
C ALA A 35 -7.51 8.58 7.49
N GLN A 36 -7.64 9.63 6.65
CA GLN A 36 -8.58 9.70 5.54
C GLN A 36 -7.96 8.97 4.34
N VAL A 37 -8.38 7.73 4.10
CA VAL A 37 -7.74 6.84 3.14
C VAL A 37 -8.45 6.88 1.79
N THR A 38 -7.77 7.40 0.77
CA THR A 38 -8.14 7.20 -0.64
C THR A 38 -7.40 5.98 -1.17
N ALA A 39 -8.14 4.94 -1.52
CA ALA A 39 -7.60 3.68 -2.02
C ALA A 39 -7.79 3.57 -3.53
N VAL A 40 -6.72 3.28 -4.29
CA VAL A 40 -6.75 3.15 -5.74
C VAL A 40 -6.63 1.69 -6.14
N CYS A 41 -7.61 1.18 -6.88
CA CYS A 41 -7.65 -0.21 -7.35
C CYS A 41 -8.33 -0.30 -8.73
N GLY A 42 -8.46 -1.51 -9.29
CA GLY A 42 -9.23 -1.75 -10.50
C GLY A 42 -10.70 -2.02 -10.19
N THR A 43 -11.57 -1.84 -11.19
CA THR A 43 -13.04 -1.92 -11.13
C THR A 43 -13.54 -3.12 -10.32
N GLN A 44 -13.00 -4.31 -10.59
CA GLN A 44 -13.44 -5.56 -9.95
C GLN A 44 -13.16 -5.64 -8.46
N ASN A 45 -12.35 -4.74 -7.91
CA ASN A 45 -11.92 -4.75 -6.51
C ASN A 45 -12.47 -3.59 -5.67
N VAL A 46 -13.30 -2.73 -6.25
CA VAL A 46 -13.83 -1.53 -5.58
C VAL A 46 -14.61 -1.89 -4.31
N GLU A 47 -15.53 -2.86 -4.40
CA GLU A 47 -16.33 -3.30 -3.26
C GLU A 47 -15.45 -3.89 -2.14
N LEU A 48 -14.50 -4.76 -2.50
CA LEU A 48 -13.56 -5.33 -1.54
C LEU A 48 -12.79 -4.22 -0.82
N VAL A 49 -12.17 -3.33 -1.57
CA VAL A 49 -11.31 -2.28 -1.01
C VAL A 49 -12.11 -1.30 -0.14
N SER A 50 -13.35 -0.98 -0.53
CA SER A 50 -14.27 -0.20 0.30
C SER A 50 -14.55 -0.88 1.63
N SER A 51 -14.75 -2.20 1.64
CA SER A 51 -14.99 -2.99 2.85
C SER A 51 -13.81 -3.04 3.82
N LEU A 52 -12.60 -2.68 3.38
CA LEU A 52 -11.39 -2.60 4.20
C LEU A 52 -11.26 -1.30 5.01
N GLY A 53 -12.21 -0.38 4.88
CA GLY A 53 -12.25 0.88 5.63
C GLY A 53 -11.66 2.07 4.90
N ALA A 54 -11.51 2.00 3.57
CA ALA A 54 -11.14 3.18 2.78
C ALA A 54 -12.25 4.24 2.84
N THR A 55 -11.87 5.50 3.09
CA THR A 55 -12.79 6.65 3.07
C THR A 55 -13.31 6.93 1.66
N ARG A 56 -12.44 6.74 0.67
CA ARG A 56 -12.76 6.87 -0.76
C ARG A 56 -12.04 5.78 -1.54
N VAL A 57 -12.72 5.21 -2.55
CA VAL A 57 -12.09 4.28 -3.51
C VAL A 57 -12.13 4.90 -4.88
N LEU A 58 -10.99 4.91 -5.57
CA LEU A 58 -10.83 5.36 -6.95
C LEU A 58 -10.53 4.15 -7.85
N ASP A 59 -11.30 4.05 -8.91
CA ASP A 59 -11.05 3.07 -9.96
C ASP A 59 -10.11 3.67 -11.02
N TYR A 60 -8.84 3.22 -11.04
CA TYR A 60 -7.84 3.74 -11.98
C TYR A 60 -8.17 3.46 -13.46
N GLN A 61 -9.17 2.62 -13.77
CA GLN A 61 -9.60 2.35 -15.14
C GLN A 61 -10.57 3.41 -15.66
N THR A 62 -11.27 4.11 -14.78
CA THR A 62 -12.30 5.09 -15.11
C THR A 62 -12.02 6.48 -14.55
N GLU A 63 -11.16 6.59 -13.55
CA GLU A 63 -10.86 7.83 -12.85
C GLU A 63 -9.35 8.14 -12.86
N ASP A 64 -9.02 9.41 -13.04
CA ASP A 64 -7.65 9.91 -12.93
C ASP A 64 -7.34 10.27 -11.47
N PHE A 65 -6.55 9.45 -10.80
CA PHE A 65 -6.15 9.67 -9.40
C PHE A 65 -5.32 10.93 -9.19
N THR A 66 -4.80 11.54 -10.27
CA THR A 66 -4.05 12.81 -10.19
C THR A 66 -4.97 14.02 -10.09
N GLN A 67 -6.27 13.86 -10.36
CA GLN A 67 -7.27 14.90 -10.20
C GLN A 67 -7.83 14.86 -8.78
N THR A 68 -7.30 15.71 -7.92
CA THR A 68 -7.73 15.81 -6.52
C THR A 68 -7.85 17.26 -6.10
N ASP A 69 -8.92 17.59 -5.38
CA ASP A 69 -9.14 18.92 -4.79
C ASP A 69 -8.31 19.10 -3.52
N GLU A 70 -7.96 18.01 -2.83
CA GLU A 70 -7.20 18.03 -1.60
C GLU A 70 -5.89 17.27 -1.75
N PRO A 71 -4.74 17.90 -1.44
CA PRO A 71 -3.44 17.24 -1.56
C PRO A 71 -3.26 16.16 -0.49
N TYR A 72 -2.50 15.11 -0.83
CA TYR A 72 -2.19 14.01 0.06
C TYR A 72 -0.96 14.31 0.93
N ASP A 73 -1.07 14.04 2.23
CA ASP A 73 0.05 14.09 3.17
C ASP A 73 0.99 12.89 3.03
N PHE A 74 0.42 11.77 2.59
CA PHE A 74 1.17 10.55 2.36
C PHE A 74 0.62 9.79 1.16
N ILE A 75 1.51 9.40 0.25
CA ILE A 75 1.19 8.51 -0.87
C ILE A 75 2.01 7.24 -0.71
N PHE A 76 1.33 6.10 -0.68
CA PHE A 76 1.91 4.79 -0.61
C PHE A 76 1.64 4.00 -1.89
N ASP A 77 2.67 3.83 -2.72
CA ASP A 77 2.65 2.96 -3.89
C ASP A 77 3.01 1.53 -3.48
N ALA A 78 1.99 0.68 -3.36
CA ALA A 78 2.12 -0.71 -2.92
C ALA A 78 2.48 -1.69 -4.04
N VAL A 79 2.61 -1.21 -5.29
CA VAL A 79 2.88 -2.04 -6.48
C VAL A 79 4.05 -1.53 -7.33
N GLY A 80 4.63 -0.37 -7.00
CA GLY A 80 5.77 0.17 -7.70
C GLY A 80 5.48 0.67 -9.12
N LYS A 81 4.25 1.06 -9.40
CA LYS A 81 3.84 1.54 -10.73
C LYS A 81 3.85 3.06 -10.87
N LEU A 82 3.91 3.79 -9.76
CA LEU A 82 3.98 5.24 -9.74
C LEU A 82 5.42 5.73 -9.65
N SER A 83 5.64 6.95 -10.10
CA SER A 83 6.86 7.70 -9.85
C SER A 83 6.60 8.86 -8.89
N PHE A 84 7.67 9.33 -8.22
CA PHE A 84 7.57 10.53 -7.40
C PHE A 84 7.14 11.76 -8.22
N ASN A 85 7.58 11.87 -9.47
CA ASN A 85 7.25 13.00 -10.33
C ASN A 85 5.75 13.07 -10.66
N GLU A 86 5.10 11.92 -10.87
CA GLU A 86 3.64 11.85 -11.07
C GLU A 86 2.89 12.21 -9.78
N CYS A 87 3.40 11.77 -8.62
CA CYS A 87 2.77 12.02 -7.34
C CYS A 87 3.05 13.42 -6.77
N LYS A 88 4.15 14.05 -7.18
CA LYS A 88 4.59 15.34 -6.64
C LYS A 88 3.53 16.45 -6.73
N PRO A 89 2.78 16.63 -7.83
CA PRO A 89 1.74 17.67 -7.91
C PRO A 89 0.66 17.52 -6.84
N ILE A 90 0.24 16.29 -6.56
CA ILE A 90 -0.86 15.96 -5.64
C ILE A 90 -0.43 15.73 -4.19
N LEU A 91 0.85 15.86 -3.85
CA LEU A 91 1.33 15.84 -2.49
C LEU A 91 1.17 17.22 -1.81
N SER A 92 0.85 17.23 -0.53
CA SER A 92 0.88 18.42 0.32
C SER A 92 2.31 19.01 0.39
N PRO A 93 2.51 20.28 0.84
CA PRO A 93 3.83 20.92 0.84
C PRO A 93 4.92 20.15 1.59
N LYS A 94 4.55 19.35 2.59
CA LYS A 94 5.47 18.46 3.35
C LYS A 94 5.15 16.99 3.15
N GLY A 95 4.37 16.66 2.12
CA GLY A 95 3.90 15.32 1.83
C GLY A 95 5.03 14.33 1.58
N ILE A 96 4.74 13.07 1.86
CA ILE A 96 5.69 11.96 1.78
C ILE A 96 5.22 10.98 0.72
N TYR A 97 6.13 10.55 -0.14
CA TYR A 97 5.95 9.45 -1.08
C TYR A 97 6.79 8.25 -0.64
N ILE A 98 6.18 7.07 -0.61
CA ILE A 98 6.86 5.80 -0.37
C ILE A 98 6.37 4.80 -1.42
N SER A 99 7.31 4.14 -2.10
CA SER A 99 7.04 2.98 -2.95
C SER A 99 7.64 1.71 -2.34
N THR A 100 7.07 0.56 -2.68
CA THR A 100 7.65 -0.76 -2.34
C THR A 100 8.78 -1.16 -3.25
N GLU A 101 8.92 -0.47 -4.40
CA GLU A 101 9.89 -0.78 -5.44
C GLU A 101 10.98 0.30 -5.54
N LEU A 102 12.11 -0.08 -6.14
CA LEU A 102 13.25 0.81 -6.33
C LEU A 102 12.96 2.01 -7.26
N GLY A 103 11.89 1.93 -8.05
CA GLY A 103 11.60 2.87 -9.12
C GLY A 103 12.52 2.67 -10.35
N LYS A 104 12.28 3.45 -11.40
CA LYS A 104 13.10 3.38 -12.62
C LYS A 104 14.55 3.73 -12.29
N ARG A 105 15.51 2.85 -12.66
CA ARG A 105 16.94 3.02 -12.40
C ARG A 105 17.28 3.27 -10.92
N ALA A 106 16.51 2.69 -10.01
CA ALA A 106 16.68 2.87 -8.56
C ALA A 106 16.51 4.33 -8.07
N GLU A 107 15.71 5.13 -8.78
CA GLU A 107 15.51 6.56 -8.48
C GLU A 107 15.00 6.82 -7.07
N ASN A 108 14.19 5.92 -6.50
CA ASN A 108 13.62 6.09 -5.17
C ASN A 108 14.69 6.12 -4.07
N ILE A 109 15.81 5.41 -4.24
CA ILE A 109 16.94 5.48 -3.31
C ILE A 109 17.61 6.86 -3.40
N PHE A 110 17.91 7.32 -4.61
CA PHE A 110 18.53 8.62 -4.83
C PHE A 110 17.64 9.76 -4.32
N LEU A 111 16.34 9.72 -4.62
CA LEU A 111 15.37 10.70 -4.16
C LEU A 111 15.20 10.69 -2.64
N ALA A 112 15.27 9.51 -2.00
CA ALA A 112 15.19 9.41 -0.55
C ALA A 112 16.40 10.07 0.15
N LEU A 113 17.56 10.09 -0.49
CA LEU A 113 18.77 10.77 0.02
C LEU A 113 18.73 12.27 -0.23
N THR A 114 18.21 12.70 -1.37
CA THR A 114 18.30 14.10 -1.83
C THR A 114 17.11 14.95 -1.40
N THR A 115 15.87 14.45 -1.48
CA THR A 115 14.68 15.26 -1.18
C THR A 115 14.62 15.85 0.23
N PRO A 116 15.16 15.20 1.29
CA PRO A 116 15.19 15.80 2.62
C PRO A 116 16.02 17.08 2.71
N LEU A 117 17.02 17.25 1.82
CA LEU A 117 17.94 18.41 1.81
C LEU A 117 17.28 19.69 1.30
N PHE A 118 16.23 19.57 0.47
CA PHE A 118 15.60 20.72 -0.17
C PHE A 118 14.38 21.25 0.59
N GLY A 119 13.99 20.63 1.70
CA GLY A 119 12.77 20.96 2.43
C GLY A 119 11.51 20.78 1.59
N GLY A 120 10.39 20.44 2.13
CA GLY A 120 9.15 20.23 1.36
C GLY A 120 8.81 18.77 1.15
N LYS A 121 8.31 18.41 -0.05
CA LYS A 121 7.87 17.05 -0.40
C LYS A 121 9.05 16.07 -0.39
N LYS A 122 8.84 14.88 0.20
CA LYS A 122 9.94 13.93 0.46
C LYS A 122 9.63 12.55 -0.09
N VAL A 123 10.66 11.91 -0.63
CA VAL A 123 10.65 10.47 -0.86
C VAL A 123 11.27 9.80 0.37
N LYS A 124 10.66 8.70 0.83
CA LYS A 124 11.28 7.80 1.79
C LYS A 124 11.35 6.41 1.20
N PHE A 125 12.45 5.73 1.41
CA PHE A 125 12.65 4.36 0.99
C PHE A 125 13.08 3.51 2.19
N PRO A 126 12.11 3.17 3.09
CA PRO A 126 12.43 2.41 4.28
C PRO A 126 12.76 0.95 3.93
N ILE A 127 13.95 0.50 4.31
CA ILE A 127 14.34 -0.90 4.18
C ILE A 127 13.52 -1.74 5.16
N PRO A 128 12.84 -2.81 4.71
CA PRO A 128 12.11 -3.69 5.59
C PRO A 128 13.05 -4.35 6.61
N VAL A 129 12.82 -4.12 7.88
CA VAL A 129 13.54 -4.78 8.97
C VAL A 129 12.57 -5.72 9.68
N MET A 130 12.97 -7.00 9.79
CA MET A 130 12.23 -7.96 10.60
C MET A 130 12.39 -7.58 12.07
N ASP A 131 11.26 -7.35 12.74
CA ASP A 131 11.19 -6.88 14.11
C ASP A 131 10.06 -7.61 14.84
N LYS A 132 10.38 -8.31 15.90
CA LYS A 132 9.40 -9.05 16.72
C LYS A 132 8.26 -8.16 17.21
N ASN A 133 8.54 -6.90 17.55
CA ASN A 133 7.52 -5.97 18.02
C ASN A 133 6.52 -5.61 16.93
N LYS A 134 6.95 -5.57 15.65
CA LYS A 134 6.06 -5.32 14.51
C LYS A 134 5.15 -6.52 14.24
N ILE A 135 5.69 -7.73 14.37
CA ILE A 135 4.91 -8.97 14.23
C ILE A 135 3.87 -9.05 15.35
N GLU A 136 4.28 -8.79 16.58
CA GLU A 136 3.39 -8.78 17.74
C GLU A 136 2.28 -7.72 17.61
N TYR A 137 2.62 -6.55 17.12
CA TYR A 137 1.63 -5.50 16.85
C TYR A 137 0.59 -5.93 15.81
N LEU A 138 1.01 -6.55 14.70
CA LEU A 138 0.08 -7.07 13.68
C LEU A 138 -0.79 -8.20 14.24
N ARG A 139 -0.22 -9.09 15.08
CA ARG A 139 -0.97 -10.13 15.78
C ARG A 139 -2.08 -9.53 16.64
N GLN A 140 -1.75 -8.50 17.42
CA GLN A 140 -2.72 -7.81 18.28
C GLN A 140 -3.84 -7.12 17.47
N LEU A 141 -3.51 -6.51 16.32
CA LEU A 141 -4.52 -5.94 15.43
C LEU A 141 -5.46 -7.03 14.88
N ALA A 142 -4.91 -8.18 14.49
CA ALA A 142 -5.70 -9.29 13.99
C ALA A 142 -6.63 -9.87 15.08
N GLU A 143 -6.12 -10.08 16.29
CA GLU A 143 -6.92 -10.57 17.43
C GLU A 143 -8.05 -9.63 17.83
N LYS A 144 -7.82 -8.32 17.70
CA LYS A 144 -8.85 -7.28 17.95
C LYS A 144 -9.82 -7.08 16.78
N GLY A 145 -9.68 -7.85 15.69
CA GLY A 145 -10.51 -7.70 14.49
C GLY A 145 -10.26 -6.41 13.71
N LYS A 146 -9.16 -5.70 14.00
CA LYS A 146 -8.75 -4.45 13.33
C LYS A 146 -7.89 -4.67 12.09
N PHE A 147 -7.51 -5.90 11.82
CA PHE A 147 -6.77 -6.32 10.65
C PHE A 147 -7.20 -7.74 10.25
N ARG A 148 -7.58 -7.91 8.99
CA ARG A 148 -7.91 -9.21 8.40
C ARG A 148 -7.13 -9.37 7.11
N PRO A 149 -6.23 -10.36 6.99
CA PRO A 149 -5.57 -10.63 5.73
C PRO A 149 -6.61 -10.95 4.63
N VAL A 150 -6.51 -10.27 3.50
CA VAL A 150 -7.28 -10.63 2.33
C VAL A 150 -6.65 -11.89 1.74
N ILE A 151 -7.39 -12.98 1.68
CA ILE A 151 -6.96 -14.26 1.10
C ILE A 151 -7.75 -14.46 -0.18
N ASP A 152 -7.04 -14.57 -1.30
CA ASP A 152 -7.62 -14.81 -2.62
C ASP A 152 -7.85 -16.31 -2.84
N ARG A 153 -6.75 -17.08 -2.78
CA ARG A 153 -6.76 -18.52 -3.04
C ARG A 153 -5.85 -19.27 -2.09
N THR A 154 -6.21 -20.53 -1.85
CA THR A 154 -5.38 -21.48 -1.14
C THR A 154 -5.06 -22.66 -2.07
N TYR A 155 -3.79 -23.01 -2.17
CA TYR A 155 -3.30 -24.15 -2.92
C TYR A 155 -2.65 -25.17 -1.98
N ARG A 156 -2.65 -26.44 -2.38
CA ARG A 156 -1.82 -27.44 -1.71
C ARG A 156 -0.36 -27.23 -2.07
N MET A 157 0.54 -27.74 -1.26
CA MET A 157 1.96 -27.65 -1.53
C MET A 157 2.35 -28.34 -2.85
N GLU A 158 1.64 -29.41 -3.23
CA GLU A 158 1.85 -30.13 -4.49
C GLU A 158 1.53 -29.26 -5.71
N ASP A 159 0.61 -28.29 -5.57
CA ASP A 159 0.16 -27.39 -6.63
C ASP A 159 0.95 -26.08 -6.69
N ILE A 160 2.13 -26.02 -6.07
CA ILE A 160 2.96 -24.82 -5.96
C ILE A 160 3.26 -24.16 -7.31
N VAL A 161 3.45 -24.95 -8.38
CA VAL A 161 3.72 -24.44 -9.72
C VAL A 161 2.54 -23.66 -10.27
N GLU A 162 1.32 -24.14 -10.04
CA GLU A 162 0.09 -23.46 -10.44
C GLU A 162 -0.12 -22.18 -9.62
N ALA A 163 0.13 -22.24 -8.32
CA ALA A 163 0.09 -21.07 -7.44
C ALA A 163 1.04 -19.96 -7.92
N TYR A 164 2.27 -20.30 -8.29
CA TYR A 164 3.23 -19.35 -8.85
C TYR A 164 2.76 -18.75 -10.17
N ARG A 165 2.28 -19.58 -11.11
CA ARG A 165 1.73 -19.09 -12.40
C ARG A 165 0.58 -18.10 -12.18
N TYR A 166 -0.29 -18.40 -11.22
CA TYR A 166 -1.38 -17.50 -10.87
C TYR A 166 -0.86 -16.17 -10.30
N VAL A 167 0.10 -16.20 -9.37
CA VAL A 167 0.70 -14.99 -8.82
C VAL A 167 1.41 -14.16 -9.89
N GLU A 168 2.17 -14.79 -10.79
CA GLU A 168 2.87 -14.12 -11.90
C GLU A 168 1.93 -13.50 -12.93
N SER A 169 0.70 -14.01 -13.07
CA SER A 169 -0.31 -13.43 -13.96
C SER A 169 -0.72 -12.00 -13.54
N GLY A 170 -0.40 -11.58 -12.31
CA GLY A 170 -0.77 -10.27 -11.77
C GLY A 170 -2.25 -10.13 -11.42
N GLN A 171 -3.04 -11.19 -11.56
CA GLN A 171 -4.50 -11.17 -11.33
C GLN A 171 -4.89 -11.37 -9.85
N LYS A 172 -3.95 -11.79 -9.00
CA LYS A 172 -4.25 -12.08 -7.60
C LYS A 172 -4.74 -10.86 -6.82
N VAL A 173 -5.67 -11.10 -5.92
CA VAL A 173 -6.21 -10.11 -4.98
C VAL A 173 -5.79 -10.51 -3.55
N GLY A 174 -5.10 -9.62 -2.82
CA GLY A 174 -4.59 -9.98 -1.50
C GLY A 174 -3.49 -11.04 -1.54
N ASN A 175 -3.64 -12.10 -0.75
CA ASN A 175 -2.65 -13.14 -0.53
C ASN A 175 -3.05 -14.47 -1.15
N VAL A 176 -2.07 -15.20 -1.70
CA VAL A 176 -2.19 -16.60 -2.07
C VAL A 176 -1.52 -17.44 -0.99
N ILE A 177 -2.20 -18.45 -0.49
CA ILE A 177 -1.76 -19.31 0.60
C ILE A 177 -1.35 -20.69 0.07
N LEU A 178 -0.24 -21.22 0.55
CA LEU A 178 0.14 -22.63 0.38
C LEU A 178 -0.14 -23.38 1.67
N GLU A 179 -1.00 -24.38 1.61
CA GLU A 179 -1.34 -25.24 2.75
C GLU A 179 -0.35 -26.40 2.81
N ILE A 180 0.39 -26.47 3.92
CA ILE A 180 1.31 -27.58 4.23
C ILE A 180 0.55 -28.53 5.15
N ARG A 181 0.12 -29.67 4.62
CA ARG A 181 -0.42 -30.74 5.47
C ARG A 181 0.75 -31.48 6.13
N ARG A 182 0.66 -31.63 7.43
CA ARG A 182 1.52 -32.53 8.19
C ARG A 182 1.01 -33.95 8.10
#